data_6b81e9f84d821c9c140d81955903a49d
#
_entry.id   6b81e9f84d821c9c140d81955903a49d
#
_cell.length_a   1.000
_cell.length_b   1.000
_cell.length_c   1.000
_cell.angle_alpha   90.00
_cell.angle_beta   90.00
_cell.angle_gamma   90.00
#
_symmetry.space_group_name_H-M   'P 1'
#
loop_
_entity.id
_entity.type
_entity.pdbx_description
1 polymer ?
#
loop_
_entity_poly.entity_id
_entity_poly.type
_entity_poly.pdbx_seq_one_letter_code
_entity_poly.pdbx_strand_id
1 'polypeptide(L)'
;MSKNNSNKKDDWPKILKKVLDADIIIFATPIWWGTHSSLLQRVIERMDALNDELLETGISPFAGKVGGSVITGAEDGAQHVIAQICNFMIWNGLSIAPASSLSYLGSPGDKKEKVAKSFRQPPYSSMAETMARNMNHLVETLKAHPYPVKKGGIDQNIRSGTVGMKK
;
A
#
# COMPACT_ATOMS: atom_id res chain seq x y z
N MET A 1 -19.35 -7.61 32.66
CA MET A 1 -18.61 -6.34 32.59
C MET A 1 -17.14 -6.67 32.42
N SER A 2 -16.63 -6.61 31.22
CA SER A 2 -15.21 -6.86 30.91
C SER A 2 -14.37 -5.67 31.38
N LYS A 3 -13.45 -5.90 32.29
CA LYS A 3 -12.50 -4.87 32.73
C LYS A 3 -11.62 -4.49 31.53
N ASN A 4 -11.81 -3.28 31.02
CA ASN A 4 -11.00 -2.67 30.00
C ASN A 4 -9.52 -2.67 30.44
N ASN A 5 -8.72 -3.49 29.79
CA ASN A 5 -7.26 -3.49 29.96
C ASN A 5 -6.67 -2.38 29.08
N SER A 6 -6.86 -1.13 29.49
CA SER A 6 -6.51 0.09 28.76
C SER A 6 -5.01 0.42 28.76
N ASN A 7 -4.13 -0.51 29.14
CA ASN A 7 -2.68 -0.29 29.29
C ASN A 7 -1.82 -1.03 28.25
N LYS A 8 -2.36 -1.51 27.14
CA LYS A 8 -1.49 -1.93 26.04
C LYS A 8 -0.94 -0.68 25.35
N LYS A 9 0.35 -0.44 25.55
CA LYS A 9 1.10 0.62 24.86
C LYS A 9 0.90 0.45 23.36
N ASP A 10 0.41 1.49 22.69
CA ASP A 10 0.22 1.48 21.24
C ASP A 10 1.57 1.45 20.54
N ASP A 11 1.84 0.40 19.74
CA ASP A 11 3.09 0.25 19.00
C ASP A 11 3.09 0.99 17.65
N TRP A 12 1.98 1.61 17.29
CA TRP A 12 1.85 2.31 16.00
C TRP A 12 2.95 3.35 15.74
N PRO A 13 3.36 4.20 16.69
CA PRO A 13 4.43 5.16 16.42
C PRO A 13 5.74 4.51 15.97
N LYS A 14 6.06 3.33 16.50
CA LYS A 14 7.24 2.58 16.10
C LYS A 14 7.09 1.96 14.72
N ILE A 15 5.88 1.46 14.41
CA ILE A 15 5.55 0.89 13.10
C ILE A 15 5.60 1.99 12.05
N LEU A 16 4.95 3.12 12.30
CA LEU A 16 4.92 4.27 11.41
C LEU A 16 6.33 4.78 11.09
N LYS A 17 7.20 4.89 12.10
CA LYS A 17 8.59 5.26 11.87
C LYS A 17 9.28 4.32 10.87
N LYS A 18 9.12 3.01 11.02
CA LYS A 18 9.70 2.02 10.08
C LYS A 18 9.14 2.18 8.67
N VAL A 19 7.85 2.46 8.55
CA VAL A 19 7.20 2.70 7.26
C VAL A 19 7.77 3.95 6.59
N LEU A 20 7.95 5.03 7.36
CA LEU A 20 8.50 6.28 6.84
C LEU A 20 10.01 6.19 6.53
N ASP A 21 10.76 5.35 7.24
CA ASP A 21 12.18 5.13 6.97
C ASP A 21 12.43 4.20 5.75
N ALA A 22 11.43 3.43 5.30
CA ALA A 22 11.58 2.49 4.20
C ALA A 22 11.50 3.17 2.83
N ASP A 23 12.30 2.69 1.87
CA ASP A 23 12.21 3.07 0.45
C ASP A 23 11.10 2.30 -0.28
N ILE A 24 10.84 1.06 0.16
CA ILE A 24 9.84 0.16 -0.43
C ILE A 24 8.84 -0.26 0.65
N ILE A 25 7.55 -0.14 0.32
CA ILE A 25 6.45 -0.54 1.20
C ILE A 25 5.61 -1.60 0.49
N ILE A 26 5.51 -2.79 1.09
CA ILE A 26 4.70 -3.90 0.56
C ILE A 26 3.51 -4.14 1.48
N PHE A 27 2.31 -3.99 0.92
CA PHE A 27 1.06 -4.30 1.60
C PHE A 27 0.72 -5.77 1.41
N ALA A 28 0.87 -6.57 2.47
CA ALA A 28 0.57 -7.99 2.44
C ALA A 28 -0.77 -8.28 3.14
N THR A 29 -1.68 -8.97 2.46
CA THR A 29 -3.02 -9.25 2.98
C THR A 29 -3.62 -10.53 2.42
N PRO A 30 -4.40 -11.29 3.22
CA PRO A 30 -5.32 -12.29 2.68
C PRO A 30 -6.54 -11.62 2.06
N ILE A 31 -7.24 -12.36 1.19
CA ILE A 31 -8.56 -11.99 0.69
C ILE A 31 -9.60 -12.49 1.70
N TRP A 32 -10.48 -11.60 2.13
CA TRP A 32 -11.65 -11.90 2.94
C TRP A 32 -12.90 -11.36 2.26
N TRP A 33 -13.78 -12.26 1.78
CA TRP A 33 -15.03 -11.85 1.10
C TRP A 33 -14.79 -10.82 -0.02
N GLY A 34 -13.78 -11.05 -0.86
CA GLY A 34 -13.44 -10.21 -2.00
C GLY A 34 -12.70 -8.91 -1.66
N THR A 35 -12.37 -8.65 -0.38
CA THR A 35 -11.64 -7.45 0.06
C THR A 35 -10.40 -7.80 0.88
N HIS A 36 -9.58 -6.82 1.20
CA HIS A 36 -8.42 -6.99 2.08
C HIS A 36 -8.85 -7.16 3.55
N SER A 37 -7.92 -7.62 4.39
CA SER A 37 -8.21 -7.85 5.81
C SER A 37 -8.49 -6.56 6.58
N SER A 38 -9.29 -6.65 7.63
CA SER A 38 -9.53 -5.55 8.56
C SER A 38 -8.26 -5.04 9.24
N LEU A 39 -7.23 -5.88 9.38
CA LEU A 39 -5.93 -5.46 9.91
C LEU A 39 -5.22 -4.51 8.95
N LEU A 40 -5.25 -4.80 7.65
CA LEU A 40 -4.70 -3.89 6.64
C LEU A 40 -5.52 -2.59 6.58
N GLN A 41 -6.85 -2.70 6.64
CA GLN A 41 -7.72 -1.52 6.68
C GLN A 41 -7.36 -0.59 7.84
N ARG A 42 -7.14 -1.13 9.05
CA ARG A 42 -6.70 -0.33 10.20
C ARG A 42 -5.36 0.35 9.99
N VAL A 43 -4.42 -0.29 9.30
CA VAL A 43 -3.13 0.32 8.95
C VAL A 43 -3.34 1.49 8.00
N ILE A 44 -4.15 1.30 6.96
CA ILE A 44 -4.50 2.35 5.98
C ILE A 44 -5.17 3.54 6.69
N GLU A 45 -6.17 3.29 7.52
CA GLU A 45 -6.87 4.34 8.28
C GLU A 45 -5.94 5.10 9.24
N ARG A 46 -4.99 4.42 9.85
CA ARG A 46 -4.02 5.08 10.72
C ARG A 46 -2.97 5.89 9.97
N MET A 47 -2.74 5.60 8.70
CA MET A 47 -1.89 6.39 7.83
C MET A 47 -2.57 7.68 7.35
N ASP A 48 -3.89 7.83 7.51
CA ASP A 48 -4.64 9.03 7.15
C ASP A 48 -4.09 10.29 7.85
N ALA A 49 -3.58 10.15 9.06
CA ALA A 49 -2.91 11.25 9.78
C ALA A 49 -1.70 11.85 9.03
N LEU A 50 -1.10 11.12 8.08
CA LEU A 50 -0.01 11.64 7.24
C LEU A 50 -0.52 12.59 6.16
N ASN A 51 -1.81 12.59 5.89
CA ASN A 51 -2.42 13.51 4.95
C ASN A 51 -2.34 14.98 5.43
N ASP A 52 -2.29 15.20 6.74
CA ASP A 52 -2.12 16.54 7.30
C ASP A 52 -0.79 17.16 6.84
N GLU A 53 0.30 16.39 6.82
CA GLU A 53 1.60 16.85 6.33
C GLU A 53 1.54 17.17 4.83
N LEU A 54 0.89 16.32 4.03
CA LEU A 54 0.67 16.60 2.61
C LEU A 54 -0.13 17.90 2.42
N LEU A 55 -1.16 18.14 3.19
CA LEU A 55 -1.99 19.35 3.10
C LEU A 55 -1.22 20.60 3.50
N GLU A 56 -0.34 20.50 4.48
CA GLU A 56 0.47 21.63 4.98
C GLU A 56 1.64 21.98 4.06
N THR A 57 2.35 20.96 3.60
CA THR A 57 3.61 21.14 2.87
C THR A 57 3.46 21.05 1.36
N GLY A 58 2.40 20.41 0.88
CA GLY A 58 2.21 20.00 -0.52
C GLY A 58 3.06 18.78 -0.91
N ILE A 59 3.74 18.15 0.04
CA ILE A 59 4.63 17.01 -0.18
C ILE A 59 4.13 15.82 0.65
N SER A 60 3.86 14.71 -0.01
CA SER A 60 3.51 13.49 0.70
C SER A 60 4.72 12.94 1.47
N PRO A 61 4.55 12.45 2.71
CA PRO A 61 5.57 11.69 3.42
C PRO A 61 6.01 10.41 2.69
N PHE A 62 5.25 9.97 1.70
CA PHE A 62 5.58 8.83 0.84
C PHE A 62 6.23 9.23 -0.48
N ALA A 63 6.44 10.51 -0.74
CA ALA A 63 7.07 10.97 -1.97
C ALA A 63 8.46 10.31 -2.17
N GLY A 64 8.70 9.78 -3.36
CA GLY A 64 9.93 9.08 -3.70
C GLY A 64 10.02 7.63 -3.22
N LYS A 65 9.01 7.12 -2.50
CA LYS A 65 8.92 5.72 -2.10
C LYS A 65 8.16 4.89 -3.12
N VAL A 66 8.43 3.58 -3.14
CA VAL A 66 7.79 2.62 -4.05
C VAL A 66 6.87 1.71 -3.27
N GLY A 67 5.66 1.53 -3.79
CA GLY A 67 4.64 0.67 -3.21
C GLY A 67 4.40 -0.61 -4.01
N GLY A 68 4.00 -1.68 -3.33
CA GLY A 68 3.58 -2.93 -3.93
C GLY A 68 2.64 -3.72 -3.03
N SER A 69 2.10 -4.82 -3.55
CA SER A 69 1.19 -5.67 -2.80
C SER A 69 1.47 -7.16 -2.94
N VAL A 70 1.26 -7.92 -1.87
CA VAL A 70 1.27 -9.38 -1.86
C VAL A 70 -0.05 -9.87 -1.30
N ILE A 71 -0.78 -10.63 -2.12
CA ILE A 71 -2.15 -11.04 -1.82
C ILE A 71 -2.22 -12.56 -1.79
N THR A 72 -2.90 -13.10 -0.79
CA THR A 72 -3.15 -14.54 -0.67
C THR A 72 -4.64 -14.82 -0.54
N GLY A 73 -5.10 -15.91 -1.15
CA GLY A 73 -6.51 -16.30 -1.05
C GLY A 73 -6.78 -17.62 -1.76
N ALA A 74 -7.96 -18.17 -1.52
CA ALA A 74 -8.40 -19.41 -2.17
C ALA A 74 -9.16 -19.16 -3.47
N GLU A 75 -9.79 -18.00 -3.61
CA GLU A 75 -10.75 -17.71 -4.66
C GLU A 75 -10.52 -16.31 -5.25
N ASP A 76 -11.52 -15.78 -5.93
CA ASP A 76 -11.45 -14.50 -6.61
C ASP A 76 -11.39 -13.28 -5.67
N GLY A 77 -11.28 -12.09 -6.26
CA GLY A 77 -11.19 -10.83 -5.52
C GLY A 77 -9.77 -10.24 -5.48
N ALA A 78 -8.76 -10.94 -5.99
CA ALA A 78 -7.38 -10.43 -5.97
C ALA A 78 -7.27 -9.09 -6.70
N GLN A 79 -7.87 -8.95 -7.88
CA GLN A 79 -7.85 -7.70 -8.66
C GLN A 79 -8.53 -6.56 -7.93
N HIS A 80 -9.64 -6.85 -7.22
CA HIS A 80 -10.31 -5.84 -6.43
C HIS A 80 -9.44 -5.37 -5.25
N VAL A 81 -8.81 -6.29 -4.54
CA VAL A 81 -7.88 -5.97 -3.44
C VAL A 81 -6.67 -5.18 -3.95
N ILE A 82 -6.10 -5.57 -5.09
CA ILE A 82 -5.02 -4.82 -5.75
C ILE A 82 -5.47 -3.39 -6.05
N ALA A 83 -6.65 -3.23 -6.64
CA ALA A 83 -7.18 -1.91 -7.00
C ALA A 83 -7.38 -1.02 -5.76
N GLN A 84 -7.89 -1.56 -4.65
CA GLN A 84 -8.05 -0.82 -3.39
C GLN A 84 -6.69 -0.35 -2.85
N ILE A 85 -5.69 -1.24 -2.82
CA ILE A 85 -4.34 -0.91 -2.34
C ILE A 85 -3.66 0.08 -3.29
N CYS A 86 -3.78 -0.10 -4.62
CA CYS A 86 -3.25 0.83 -5.61
C CYS A 86 -3.88 2.22 -5.48
N ASN A 87 -5.18 2.29 -5.25
CA ASN A 87 -5.86 3.57 -5.01
C ASN A 87 -5.26 4.30 -3.81
N PHE A 88 -5.07 3.60 -2.67
CA PHE A 88 -4.40 4.17 -1.52
C PHE A 88 -2.97 4.64 -1.85
N MET A 89 -2.19 3.80 -2.52
CA MET A 89 -0.80 4.13 -2.87
C MET A 89 -0.70 5.37 -3.75
N ILE A 90 -1.53 5.46 -4.79
CA ILE A 90 -1.52 6.58 -5.75
C ILE A 90 -1.90 7.89 -5.05
N TRP A 91 -2.99 7.88 -4.29
CA TRP A 91 -3.45 9.08 -3.58
C TRP A 91 -2.49 9.57 -2.51
N ASN A 92 -1.68 8.66 -1.94
CA ASN A 92 -0.69 9.01 -0.94
C ASN A 92 0.72 9.27 -1.51
N GLY A 93 0.89 9.24 -2.83
CA GLY A 93 2.15 9.60 -3.50
C GLY A 93 3.20 8.50 -3.55
N LEU A 94 2.82 7.24 -3.31
CA LEU A 94 3.67 6.08 -3.58
C LEU A 94 3.75 5.83 -5.08
N SER A 95 4.94 5.57 -5.58
CA SER A 95 5.15 5.14 -6.97
C SER A 95 4.97 3.63 -7.11
N ILE A 96 4.36 3.19 -8.21
CA ILE A 96 4.05 1.78 -8.47
C ILE A 96 4.88 1.30 -9.65
N ALA A 97 5.77 0.33 -9.42
CA ALA A 97 6.57 -0.27 -10.48
C ALA A 97 5.75 -1.30 -11.29
N PRO A 98 6.11 -1.59 -12.55
CA PRO A 98 5.54 -2.73 -13.28
C PRO A 98 5.72 -4.04 -12.50
N ALA A 99 4.68 -4.89 -12.48
CA ALA A 99 4.65 -6.16 -11.76
C ALA A 99 4.87 -6.05 -10.24
N SER A 100 4.54 -4.91 -9.61
CA SER A 100 4.68 -4.71 -8.17
C SER A 100 3.51 -5.30 -7.35
N SER A 101 2.73 -6.18 -7.94
CA SER A 101 1.68 -6.94 -7.24
C SER A 101 1.85 -8.43 -7.49
N LEU A 102 1.84 -9.21 -6.41
CA LEU A 102 1.91 -10.67 -6.44
C LEU A 102 0.68 -11.26 -5.77
N SER A 103 -0.05 -12.12 -6.49
CA SER A 103 -1.20 -12.84 -5.94
C SER A 103 -0.91 -14.33 -5.88
N TYR A 104 -0.93 -14.91 -4.69
CA TYR A 104 -0.91 -16.35 -4.47
C TYR A 104 -2.34 -16.83 -4.21
N LEU A 105 -2.95 -17.44 -5.24
CA LEU A 105 -4.31 -17.96 -5.17
C LEU A 105 -4.28 -19.49 -5.17
N GLY A 106 -4.95 -20.10 -4.19
CA GLY A 106 -5.03 -21.55 -4.05
C GLY A 106 -5.60 -21.95 -2.69
N SER A 107 -6.12 -23.17 -2.61
CA SER A 107 -6.64 -23.70 -1.36
C SER A 107 -5.53 -24.04 -0.36
N PRO A 108 -5.79 -23.91 0.95
CA PRO A 108 -4.85 -24.35 1.96
C PRO A 108 -4.49 -25.82 1.75
N GLY A 109 -3.17 -26.11 1.65
CA GLY A 109 -2.67 -27.45 1.39
C GLY A 109 -2.46 -27.82 -0.08
N ASP A 110 -2.87 -26.98 -1.03
CA ASP A 110 -2.54 -27.19 -2.44
C ASP A 110 -1.02 -27.14 -2.65
N LYS A 111 -0.51 -28.09 -3.45
CA LYS A 111 0.89 -28.03 -3.87
C LYS A 111 1.08 -26.82 -4.78
N LYS A 112 2.08 -25.99 -4.51
CA LYS A 112 2.41 -24.76 -5.25
C LYS A 112 2.46 -24.98 -6.77
N GLU A 113 3.00 -26.13 -7.21
CA GLU A 113 3.09 -26.49 -8.64
C GLU A 113 1.72 -26.70 -9.30
N LYS A 114 0.74 -27.24 -8.56
CA LYS A 114 -0.60 -27.50 -9.10
C LYS A 114 -1.36 -26.21 -9.37
N VAL A 115 -1.27 -25.26 -8.46
CA VAL A 115 -1.90 -23.93 -8.61
C VAL A 115 -1.29 -23.16 -9.78
N ALA A 116 0.05 -23.12 -9.87
CA ALA A 116 0.75 -22.44 -10.95
C ALA A 116 0.41 -23.01 -12.33
N LYS A 117 0.31 -24.35 -12.45
CA LYS A 117 -0.07 -25.02 -13.71
C LYS A 117 -1.51 -24.72 -14.12
N SER A 118 -2.45 -24.66 -13.19
CA SER A 118 -3.88 -24.43 -13.51
C SER A 118 -4.14 -23.04 -14.10
N PHE A 119 -3.39 -22.03 -13.68
CA PHE A 119 -3.53 -20.64 -14.14
C PHE A 119 -2.53 -20.23 -15.23
N ARG A 120 -1.69 -21.13 -15.71
CA ARG A 120 -0.60 -20.84 -16.68
C ARG A 120 0.28 -19.64 -16.22
N GLN A 121 0.45 -19.49 -14.93
CA GLN A 121 1.27 -18.42 -14.36
C GLN A 121 2.74 -18.87 -14.25
N PRO A 122 3.69 -17.93 -14.38
CA PRO A 122 5.08 -18.20 -14.02
C PRO A 122 5.20 -18.70 -12.57
N PRO A 123 6.25 -19.44 -12.22
CA PRO A 123 6.51 -19.79 -10.82
C PRO A 123 6.49 -18.55 -9.92
N TYR A 124 5.88 -18.64 -8.74
CA TYR A 124 5.77 -17.51 -7.81
C TYR A 124 7.13 -16.91 -7.42
N SER A 125 8.19 -17.74 -7.36
CA SER A 125 9.57 -17.27 -7.15
C SER A 125 10.01 -16.31 -8.24
N SER A 126 9.79 -16.65 -9.52
CA SER A 126 10.13 -15.79 -10.64
C SER A 126 9.32 -14.51 -10.68
N MET A 127 8.04 -14.56 -10.27
CA MET A 127 7.21 -13.36 -10.14
C MET A 127 7.70 -12.46 -9.01
N ALA A 128 8.06 -13.03 -7.86
CA ALA A 128 8.62 -12.29 -6.73
C ALA A 128 9.97 -11.66 -7.05
N GLU A 129 10.85 -12.37 -7.77
CA GLU A 129 12.12 -11.83 -8.25
C GLU A 129 11.91 -10.65 -9.21
N THR A 130 10.95 -10.77 -10.13
CA THR A 130 10.61 -9.69 -11.06
C THR A 130 10.06 -8.48 -10.32
N MET A 131 9.15 -8.70 -9.37
CA MET A 131 8.63 -7.65 -8.50
C MET A 131 9.76 -6.93 -7.76
N ALA A 132 10.63 -7.68 -7.08
CA ALA A 132 11.73 -7.11 -6.31
C ALA A 132 12.70 -6.30 -7.20
N ARG A 133 13.07 -6.83 -8.38
CA ARG A 133 13.95 -6.15 -9.32
C ARG A 133 13.36 -4.84 -9.82
N ASN A 134 12.09 -4.85 -10.22
CA ASN A 134 11.42 -3.67 -10.76
C ASN A 134 11.23 -2.59 -9.69
N MET A 135 10.87 -2.99 -8.47
CA MET A 135 10.71 -2.06 -7.36
C MET A 135 12.05 -1.40 -6.98
N ASN A 136 13.13 -2.19 -6.87
CA ASN A 136 14.47 -1.65 -6.59
C ASN A 136 14.92 -0.71 -7.69
N HIS A 137 14.76 -1.08 -8.97
CA HIS A 137 15.08 -0.22 -10.09
C HIS A 137 14.33 1.12 -10.04
N LEU A 138 13.05 1.09 -9.68
CA LEU A 138 12.26 2.32 -9.55
C LEU A 138 12.74 3.18 -8.38
N VAL A 139 13.11 2.58 -7.24
CA VAL A 139 13.71 3.31 -6.10
C VAL A 139 14.99 4.04 -6.53
N GLU A 140 15.89 3.33 -7.19
CA GLU A 140 17.14 3.93 -7.68
C GLU A 140 16.88 5.07 -8.68
N THR A 141 15.92 4.86 -9.58
CA THR A 141 15.51 5.90 -10.54
C THR A 141 14.94 7.12 -9.86
N LEU A 142 14.08 6.95 -8.86
CA LEU A 142 13.48 8.07 -8.12
C LEU A 142 14.49 8.80 -7.24
N LYS A 143 15.51 8.11 -6.71
CA LYS A 143 16.62 8.75 -6.00
C LYS A 143 17.49 9.59 -6.92
N ALA A 144 17.74 9.10 -8.12
CA ALA A 144 18.55 9.83 -9.13
C ALA A 144 17.74 10.97 -9.80
N HIS A 145 16.45 10.78 -9.99
CA HIS A 145 15.55 11.69 -10.69
C HIS A 145 14.23 11.85 -9.91
N PRO A 146 14.25 12.58 -8.78
CA PRO A 146 13.05 12.76 -7.96
C PRO A 146 11.98 13.55 -8.74
N TYR A 147 10.72 13.26 -8.44
CA TYR A 147 9.62 14.07 -8.97
C TYR A 147 9.80 15.53 -8.56
N PRO A 148 9.53 16.47 -9.48
CA PRO A 148 9.59 17.88 -9.14
C PRO A 148 8.52 18.22 -8.11
N VAL A 149 8.95 18.64 -6.93
CA VAL A 149 8.04 19.04 -5.86
C VAL A 149 7.90 20.56 -5.92
N LYS A 150 6.71 21.05 -6.21
CA LYS A 150 6.40 22.45 -6.09
C LYS A 150 6.13 22.75 -4.61
N LYS A 151 7.06 23.43 -3.94
CA LYS A 151 6.83 23.95 -2.59
C LYS A 151 5.68 24.96 -2.63
N GLY A 152 4.67 24.69 -1.87
CA GLY A 152 3.46 25.51 -1.78
C GLY A 152 2.26 24.60 -1.73
N GLY A 153 1.58 24.59 -0.59
CA GLY A 153 0.51 23.64 -0.31
C GLY A 153 -0.55 23.57 -1.41
N ILE A 154 -1.27 22.50 -1.38
CA ILE A 154 -2.51 22.31 -2.13
C ILE A 154 -3.38 23.54 -1.90
N ASP A 155 -3.97 24.08 -2.97
CA ASP A 155 -4.86 25.24 -2.93
C ASP A 155 -5.78 25.16 -1.71
N GLN A 156 -5.78 26.22 -0.90
CA GLN A 156 -6.58 26.29 0.34
C GLN A 156 -8.07 26.05 0.08
N ASN A 157 -8.56 26.29 -1.14
CA ASN A 157 -9.93 25.98 -1.53
C ASN A 157 -10.22 24.48 -1.62
N ILE A 158 -9.20 23.67 -1.87
CA ILE A 158 -9.31 22.20 -1.82
C ILE A 158 -9.23 21.72 -0.37
N ARG A 159 -8.41 22.39 0.47
CA ARG A 159 -8.26 22.08 1.91
C ARG A 159 -9.56 22.21 2.70
N SER A 160 -10.38 23.18 2.38
CA SER A 160 -11.56 23.47 3.20
C SER A 160 -12.75 22.56 2.92
N GLY A 161 -12.69 21.68 1.91
CA GLY A 161 -13.86 20.91 1.48
C GLY A 161 -15.06 21.78 1.05
N THR A 162 -14.84 23.11 0.97
CA THR A 162 -15.87 24.11 0.76
C THR A 162 -16.05 24.50 -0.70
N VAL A 163 -15.58 23.71 -1.65
CA VAL A 163 -15.97 23.87 -3.04
C VAL A 163 -17.47 23.59 -3.12
N GLY A 164 -18.25 24.64 -2.99
CA GLY A 164 -19.71 24.59 -3.14
C GLY A 164 -20.55 24.92 -1.91
N MET A 165 -19.98 25.09 -0.73
CA MET A 165 -20.73 25.62 0.42
C MET A 165 -20.47 27.13 0.62
N LYS A 166 -21.10 27.93 -0.22
CA LYS A 166 -21.37 29.33 0.15
C LYS A 166 -22.47 29.28 1.22
N LYS A 167 -22.15 29.78 2.43
CA LYS A 167 -23.18 30.14 3.40
C LYS A 167 -24.06 31.26 2.85
#